data_7813fb3dc2d64944e83b25ac5ae97d33
#
_entry.id   7813fb3dc2d64944e83b25ac5ae97d33
#
_cell.length_a   1.000
_cell.length_b   1.000
_cell.length_c   1.000
_cell.angle_alpha   90.00
_cell.angle_beta   90.00
_cell.angle_gamma   90.00
#
_symmetry.space_group_name_H-M   'P 1'
#
loop_
_entity.id
_entity.type
_entity.pdbx_description
1 polymer ?
#
loop_
_entity_poly.entity_id
_entity_poly.type
_entity_poly.pdbx_seq_one_letter_code
_entity_poly.pdbx_strand_id
1 'polypeptide(L)'
;MNLSLPGALVLIARFGATEMASLAVPDTFNPIEPGLLEAAARGDDLAEWEADDVAAAVAALARIADAATRARSEVQFYLRYRRPGEDAPDWVAEDLPELTRFHLYGEKANAESSVRLRYKDIIKRLESLAAEDDKRGASESGQSGLAIQHAPRLFSRNTLSRL
;
A
#
# COMPACT_ATOMS: atom_id res chain seq x y z
N MET A 1 -13.18 1.58 2.48
CA MET A 1 -12.10 0.67 2.06
C MET A 1 -11.15 0.46 3.22
N ASN A 2 -11.11 -0.73 3.79
CA ASN A 2 -10.35 -1.00 5.03
C ASN A 2 -9.24 -2.02 4.73
N LEU A 3 -8.06 -1.51 4.29
CA LEU A 3 -6.85 -2.33 4.16
C LEU A 3 -6.28 -2.57 5.57
N SER A 4 -6.35 -3.82 6.04
CA SER A 4 -5.73 -4.22 7.31
C SER A 4 -4.21 -4.09 7.22
N LEU A 5 -3.59 -3.46 8.23
CA LEU A 5 -2.13 -3.37 8.31
C LEU A 5 -1.55 -4.75 8.65
N PRO A 6 -0.45 -5.18 7.98
CA PRO A 6 0.26 -6.36 8.40
C PRO A 6 0.91 -6.12 9.77
N GLY A 7 0.54 -6.92 10.77
CA GLY A 7 1.17 -6.90 12.08
C GLY A 7 2.57 -7.53 12.05
N ALA A 8 3.34 -7.30 13.11
CA ALA A 8 4.71 -7.84 13.24
C ALA A 8 4.73 -9.38 13.10
N LEU A 9 3.78 -10.10 13.67
CA LEU A 9 3.70 -11.55 13.57
C LEU A 9 3.52 -12.04 12.12
N VAL A 10 2.75 -11.32 11.30
CA VAL A 10 2.57 -11.65 9.88
C VAL A 10 3.90 -11.51 9.13
N LEU A 11 4.66 -10.46 9.41
CA LEU A 11 5.98 -10.22 8.79
C LEU A 11 7.00 -11.25 9.27
N ILE A 12 7.01 -11.57 10.56
CA ILE A 12 7.89 -12.60 11.15
C ILE A 12 7.60 -13.96 10.53
N ALA A 13 6.32 -14.33 10.42
CA ALA A 13 5.94 -15.60 9.81
C ALA A 13 6.34 -15.70 8.33
N ARG A 14 6.29 -14.58 7.59
CA ARG A 14 6.58 -14.55 6.14
C ARG A 14 8.07 -14.45 5.82
N PHE A 15 8.82 -13.66 6.57
CA PHE A 15 10.23 -13.30 6.25
C PHE A 15 11.23 -13.84 7.27
N GLY A 16 10.75 -14.34 8.40
CA GLY A 16 11.58 -14.85 9.51
C GLY A 16 11.92 -13.80 10.57
N ALA A 17 11.99 -14.26 11.82
CA ALA A 17 12.28 -13.39 12.96
C ALA A 17 13.69 -12.76 12.88
N THR A 18 14.67 -13.50 12.36
CA THR A 18 16.05 -13.00 12.21
C THR A 18 16.15 -11.80 11.27
N GLU A 19 15.49 -11.89 10.11
CA GLU A 19 15.47 -10.77 9.17
C GLU A 19 14.72 -9.56 9.76
N MET A 20 13.56 -9.79 10.36
CA MET A 20 12.77 -8.72 10.96
C MET A 20 13.52 -8.04 12.11
N ALA A 21 14.18 -8.76 12.99
CA ALA A 21 15.01 -8.19 14.06
C ALA A 21 16.16 -7.33 13.49
N SER A 22 16.86 -7.83 12.47
CA SER A 22 18.00 -7.12 11.86
C SER A 22 17.59 -5.83 11.13
N LEU A 23 16.35 -5.77 10.62
CA LEU A 23 15.85 -4.61 9.87
C LEU A 23 15.14 -3.60 10.77
N ALA A 24 14.35 -4.10 11.74
CA ALA A 24 13.47 -3.25 12.51
C ALA A 24 14.13 -2.61 13.73
N VAL A 25 15.17 -3.24 14.31
CA VAL A 25 15.89 -2.63 15.43
C VAL A 25 16.60 -1.36 14.95
N PRO A 26 16.35 -0.19 15.60
CA PRO A 26 17.04 1.04 15.24
C PRO A 26 18.55 0.94 15.54
N ASP A 27 19.37 1.62 14.73
CA ASP A 27 20.85 1.62 14.88
C ASP A 27 21.33 2.24 16.21
N THR A 28 20.44 2.86 16.99
CA THR A 28 20.71 3.39 18.33
C THR A 28 20.69 2.33 19.43
N PHE A 29 20.22 1.12 19.12
CA PHE A 29 20.18 -0.02 20.03
C PHE A 29 21.13 -1.12 19.56
N ASN A 30 21.50 -1.98 20.49
CA ASN A 30 22.21 -3.22 20.17
C ASN A 30 21.29 -4.18 19.40
N PRO A 31 21.84 -5.06 18.56
CA PRO A 31 21.07 -6.16 17.98
C PRO A 31 20.45 -7.03 19.07
N ILE A 32 19.19 -7.41 18.89
CA ILE A 32 18.47 -8.26 19.81
C ILE A 32 18.31 -9.68 19.28
N GLU A 33 18.05 -10.63 20.17
CA GLU A 33 17.70 -11.99 19.78
C GLU A 33 16.35 -12.01 19.02
N PRO A 34 16.25 -12.74 17.87
CA PRO A 34 15.01 -12.84 17.11
C PRO A 34 13.82 -13.35 17.93
N GLY A 35 14.07 -14.24 18.91
CA GLY A 35 13.07 -14.77 19.82
C GLY A 35 12.44 -13.70 20.70
N LEU A 36 13.21 -12.68 21.12
CA LEU A 36 12.68 -11.56 21.89
C LEU A 36 11.70 -10.72 21.07
N LEU A 37 12.03 -10.42 19.80
CA LEU A 37 11.11 -9.69 18.92
C LEU A 37 9.80 -10.46 18.72
N GLU A 38 9.89 -11.77 18.57
CA GLU A 38 8.73 -12.63 18.41
C GLU A 38 7.87 -12.70 19.67
N ALA A 39 8.49 -12.84 20.85
CA ALA A 39 7.81 -12.81 22.15
C ALA A 39 7.12 -11.45 22.38
N ALA A 40 7.82 -10.35 22.12
CA ALA A 40 7.26 -9.00 22.21
C ALA A 40 6.09 -8.81 21.24
N ALA A 41 6.17 -9.34 20.00
CA ALA A 41 5.10 -9.26 19.01
C ALA A 41 3.86 -10.07 19.43
N ARG A 42 4.01 -11.16 20.20
CA ARG A 42 2.92 -11.95 20.77
C ARG A 42 2.32 -11.32 22.02
N GLY A 43 3.03 -10.39 22.65
CA GLY A 43 2.65 -9.84 23.96
C GLY A 43 2.95 -10.78 25.11
N ASP A 44 3.94 -11.65 24.96
CA ASP A 44 4.41 -12.57 26.02
C ASP A 44 5.06 -11.78 27.15
N ASP A 45 5.24 -12.42 28.32
CA ASP A 45 6.00 -11.85 29.42
C ASP A 45 7.49 -11.73 29.04
N LEU A 46 8.06 -10.54 29.20
CA LEU A 46 9.43 -10.23 28.86
C LEU A 46 10.34 -10.04 30.08
N ALA A 47 9.89 -10.45 31.28
CA ALA A 47 10.62 -10.23 32.54
C ALA A 47 11.99 -10.97 32.60
N GLU A 48 12.18 -11.99 31.79
CA GLU A 48 13.45 -12.75 31.69
C GLU A 48 14.52 -12.06 30.84
N TRP A 49 14.15 -10.98 30.11
CA TRP A 49 15.04 -10.27 29.17
C TRP A 49 15.60 -8.99 29.82
N GLU A 50 16.80 -8.60 29.38
CA GLU A 50 17.40 -7.36 29.83
C GLU A 50 16.56 -6.14 29.40
N ALA A 51 16.46 -5.13 30.25
CA ALA A 51 15.61 -3.97 30.04
C ALA A 51 15.94 -3.21 28.74
N ASP A 52 17.22 -3.10 28.40
CA ASP A 52 17.68 -2.44 27.19
C ASP A 52 17.27 -3.22 25.93
N ASP A 53 17.31 -4.55 25.96
CA ASP A 53 16.87 -5.40 24.87
C ASP A 53 15.35 -5.34 24.68
N VAL A 54 14.59 -5.30 25.78
CA VAL A 54 13.14 -5.10 25.74
C VAL A 54 12.81 -3.74 25.14
N ALA A 55 13.54 -2.67 25.50
CA ALA A 55 13.34 -1.35 24.91
C ALA A 55 13.63 -1.36 23.39
N ALA A 56 14.67 -2.07 22.97
CA ALA A 56 14.99 -2.25 21.55
C ALA A 56 13.90 -3.01 20.80
N ALA A 57 13.33 -4.07 21.40
CA ALA A 57 12.23 -4.82 20.81
C ALA A 57 10.95 -3.97 20.65
N VAL A 58 10.62 -3.16 21.65
CA VAL A 58 9.49 -2.22 21.59
C VAL A 58 9.71 -1.18 20.48
N ALA A 59 10.93 -0.62 20.36
CA ALA A 59 11.27 0.31 19.30
C ALA A 59 11.20 -0.35 17.91
N ALA A 60 11.61 -1.61 17.80
CA ALA A 60 11.48 -2.38 16.57
C ALA A 60 10.02 -2.60 16.15
N LEU A 61 9.14 -2.94 17.09
CA LEU A 61 7.69 -3.08 16.82
C LEU A 61 7.07 -1.75 16.35
N ALA A 62 7.45 -0.64 16.97
CA ALA A 62 7.00 0.68 16.56
C ALA A 62 7.45 1.01 15.12
N ARG A 63 8.70 0.67 14.76
CA ARG A 63 9.23 0.86 13.40
C ARG A 63 8.55 -0.03 12.37
N ILE A 64 8.19 -1.25 12.73
CA ILE A 64 7.37 -2.14 11.89
C ILE A 64 5.99 -1.51 11.63
N ALA A 65 5.32 -1.00 12.65
CA ALA A 65 4.01 -0.37 12.52
C ALA A 65 4.05 0.89 11.65
N ASP A 66 5.12 1.71 11.77
CA ASP A 66 5.34 2.88 10.92
C ASP A 66 5.56 2.47 9.45
N ALA A 67 6.40 1.46 9.18
CA ALA A 67 6.62 0.94 7.85
C ALA A 67 5.33 0.38 7.22
N ALA A 68 4.51 -0.34 7.98
CA ALA A 68 3.20 -0.82 7.53
C ALA A 68 2.24 0.32 7.21
N THR A 69 2.27 1.39 8.00
CA THR A 69 1.47 2.59 7.75
C THR A 69 1.88 3.30 6.46
N ARG A 70 3.20 3.41 6.20
CA ARG A 70 3.73 3.96 4.94
C ARG A 70 3.31 3.11 3.75
N ALA A 71 3.47 1.79 3.83
CA ALA A 71 3.05 0.86 2.79
C ALA A 71 1.55 1.00 2.45
N ARG A 72 0.68 1.07 3.48
CA ARG A 72 -0.74 1.31 3.28
C ARG A 72 -1.02 2.66 2.61
N SER A 73 -0.36 3.71 3.04
CA SER A 73 -0.53 5.06 2.48
C SER A 73 -0.14 5.10 1.00
N GLU A 74 0.94 4.41 0.63
CA GLU A 74 1.38 4.28 -0.76
C GLU A 74 0.35 3.54 -1.60
N VAL A 75 -0.18 2.40 -1.13
CA VAL A 75 -1.26 1.67 -1.79
C VAL A 75 -2.50 2.54 -1.96
N GLN A 76 -2.91 3.26 -0.91
CA GLN A 76 -4.08 4.14 -0.96
C GLN A 76 -3.96 5.25 -2.01
N PHE A 77 -2.75 5.73 -2.27
CA PHE A 77 -2.51 6.68 -3.35
C PHE A 77 -2.88 6.12 -4.73
N TYR A 78 -2.58 4.87 -5.02
CA TYR A 78 -2.94 4.21 -6.28
C TYR A 78 -4.43 3.87 -6.35
N LEU A 79 -5.07 3.60 -5.21
CA LEU A 79 -6.49 3.26 -5.13
C LEU A 79 -7.44 4.47 -5.14
N ARG A 80 -6.93 5.71 -5.26
CA ARG A 80 -7.73 6.94 -5.20
C ARG A 80 -8.77 7.09 -6.30
N TYR A 81 -8.60 6.40 -7.44
CA TYR A 81 -9.54 6.41 -8.55
C TYR A 81 -10.61 5.32 -8.45
N ARG A 82 -10.51 4.49 -7.43
CA ARG A 82 -11.47 3.43 -7.19
C ARG A 82 -12.79 4.00 -6.71
N ARG A 83 -13.90 3.39 -7.13
CA ARG A 83 -15.24 3.84 -6.74
C ARG A 83 -15.45 3.72 -5.23
N PRO A 84 -16.19 4.66 -4.62
CA PRO A 84 -16.62 4.51 -3.23
C PRO A 84 -17.40 3.20 -3.03
N GLY A 85 -16.98 2.39 -2.04
CA GLY A 85 -17.61 1.11 -1.73
C GLY A 85 -17.06 -0.10 -2.51
N GLU A 86 -16.20 0.10 -3.49
CA GLU A 86 -15.51 -1.00 -4.18
C GLU A 86 -14.24 -1.39 -3.40
N ASP A 87 -14.13 -2.67 -3.05
CA ASP A 87 -12.97 -3.17 -2.32
C ASP A 87 -11.74 -3.33 -3.21
N ALA A 88 -10.55 -3.23 -2.60
CA ALA A 88 -9.31 -3.53 -3.29
C ALA A 88 -9.28 -5.02 -3.70
N PRO A 89 -8.64 -5.35 -4.83
CA PRO A 89 -8.38 -6.75 -5.16
C PRO A 89 -7.58 -7.44 -4.05
N ASP A 90 -7.84 -8.72 -3.80
CA ASP A 90 -7.21 -9.49 -2.71
C ASP A 90 -5.68 -9.46 -2.77
N TRP A 91 -5.10 -9.48 -3.98
CA TRP A 91 -3.65 -9.43 -4.17
C TRP A 91 -3.01 -8.15 -3.60
N VAL A 92 -3.76 -7.06 -3.45
CA VAL A 92 -3.25 -5.81 -2.84
C VAL A 92 -2.96 -6.04 -1.35
N ALA A 93 -3.83 -6.75 -0.65
CA ALA A 93 -3.60 -7.12 0.74
C ALA A 93 -2.43 -8.12 0.89
N GLU A 94 -2.28 -9.03 -0.07
CA GLU A 94 -1.18 -10.01 -0.10
C GLU A 94 0.19 -9.36 -0.37
N ASP A 95 0.23 -8.27 -1.15
CA ASP A 95 1.45 -7.53 -1.47
C ASP A 95 1.85 -6.52 -0.37
N LEU A 96 0.94 -6.17 0.54
CA LEU A 96 1.20 -5.18 1.59
C LEU A 96 2.37 -5.55 2.53
N PRO A 97 2.58 -6.83 2.95
CA PRO A 97 3.76 -7.24 3.69
C PRO A 97 5.08 -7.00 2.92
N GLU A 98 5.12 -7.21 1.61
CA GLU A 98 6.31 -6.97 0.78
C GLU A 98 6.66 -5.48 0.70
N LEU A 99 5.64 -4.61 0.56
CA LEU A 99 5.84 -3.17 0.62
C LEU A 99 6.33 -2.72 2.00
N THR A 100 5.77 -3.30 3.07
CA THR A 100 6.22 -3.03 4.45
C THR A 100 7.68 -3.43 4.63
N ARG A 101 8.06 -4.61 4.14
CA ARG A 101 9.45 -5.08 4.14
C ARG A 101 10.37 -4.11 3.40
N PHE A 102 9.98 -3.64 2.23
CA PHE A 102 10.76 -2.65 1.47
C PHE A 102 10.96 -1.36 2.26
N HIS A 103 9.92 -0.84 2.92
CA HIS A 103 10.05 0.35 3.77
C HIS A 103 10.96 0.15 4.99
N LEU A 104 11.03 -1.06 5.54
CA LEU A 104 11.99 -1.39 6.60
C LEU A 104 13.44 -1.41 6.10
N TYR A 105 13.66 -1.93 4.88
CA TYR A 105 14.99 -1.90 4.24
C TYR A 105 15.45 -0.47 3.96
N GLY A 106 14.56 0.42 3.52
CA GLY A 106 14.88 1.80 3.17
C GLY A 106 16.05 1.87 2.18
N GLU A 107 17.08 2.65 2.51
CA GLU A 107 18.27 2.83 1.67
C GLU A 107 19.14 1.57 1.55
N LYS A 108 18.99 0.61 2.47
CA LYS A 108 19.72 -0.67 2.41
C LYS A 108 19.25 -1.56 1.26
N ALA A 109 18.06 -1.29 0.68
CA ALA A 109 17.57 -1.98 -0.52
C ALA A 109 18.29 -1.46 -1.77
N ASN A 110 19.42 -2.07 -2.14
CA ASN A 110 20.14 -1.72 -3.37
C ASN A 110 19.34 -2.04 -4.63
N ALA A 111 19.77 -1.50 -5.79
CA ALA A 111 19.00 -1.54 -7.04
C ALA A 111 18.73 -2.97 -7.56
N GLU A 112 19.59 -3.92 -7.24
CA GLU A 112 19.56 -5.32 -7.73
C GLU A 112 19.02 -6.29 -6.68
N SER A 113 18.67 -5.81 -5.47
CA SER A 113 18.12 -6.68 -4.44
C SER A 113 16.74 -7.22 -4.84
N SER A 114 16.47 -8.47 -4.48
CA SER A 114 15.16 -9.09 -4.71
C SER A 114 14.01 -8.30 -4.08
N VAL A 115 14.26 -7.65 -2.94
CA VAL A 115 13.30 -6.78 -2.25
C VAL A 115 12.92 -5.58 -3.13
N ARG A 116 13.91 -4.91 -3.75
CA ARG A 116 13.65 -3.77 -4.63
C ARG A 116 13.02 -4.17 -5.96
N LEU A 117 13.39 -5.31 -6.51
CA LEU A 117 12.75 -5.84 -7.71
C LEU A 117 11.27 -6.16 -7.44
N ARG A 118 11.00 -6.84 -6.32
CA ARG A 118 9.62 -7.14 -5.91
C ARG A 118 8.79 -5.88 -5.68
N TYR A 119 9.37 -4.88 -5.02
CA TYR A 119 8.73 -3.57 -4.86
C TYR A 119 8.33 -2.95 -6.21
N LYS A 120 9.26 -2.91 -7.18
CA LYS A 120 8.99 -2.37 -8.51
C LYS A 120 7.86 -3.11 -9.23
N ASP A 121 7.80 -4.43 -9.11
CA ASP A 121 6.74 -5.24 -9.72
C ASP A 121 5.37 -4.93 -9.11
N ILE A 122 5.32 -4.78 -7.78
CA ILE A 122 4.10 -4.40 -7.07
C ILE A 122 3.63 -3.01 -7.49
N ILE A 123 4.53 -2.02 -7.51
CA ILE A 123 4.19 -0.65 -7.93
C ILE A 123 3.64 -0.64 -9.36
N LYS A 124 4.28 -1.36 -10.29
CA LYS A 124 3.79 -1.46 -11.67
C LYS A 124 2.38 -2.06 -11.76
N ARG A 125 2.06 -3.06 -10.93
CA ARG A 125 0.69 -3.63 -10.84
C ARG A 125 -0.31 -2.61 -10.29
N LEU A 126 0.07 -1.84 -9.27
CA LEU A 126 -0.76 -0.78 -8.69
C LEU A 126 -0.98 0.37 -9.69
N GLU A 127 0.04 0.76 -10.46
CA GLU A 127 -0.09 1.75 -11.55
C GLU A 127 -1.07 1.29 -12.63
N SER A 128 -0.99 0.01 -13.03
CA SER A 128 -1.91 -0.56 -13.99
C SER A 128 -3.35 -0.55 -13.50
N LEU A 129 -3.56 -0.93 -12.22
CA LEU A 129 -4.88 -0.90 -11.57
C LEU A 129 -5.44 0.54 -11.51
N ALA A 130 -4.61 1.52 -11.12
CA ALA A 130 -5.00 2.92 -11.06
C ALA A 130 -5.40 3.46 -12.44
N ALA A 131 -4.67 3.08 -13.49
CA ALA A 131 -4.97 3.49 -14.88
C ALA A 131 -6.28 2.84 -15.40
N GLU A 132 -6.58 1.62 -14.99
CA GLU A 132 -7.85 0.95 -15.32
C GLU A 132 -9.03 1.62 -14.62
N ASP A 133 -8.91 1.91 -13.33
CA ASP A 133 -9.95 2.56 -12.54
C ASP A 133 -10.21 4.00 -13.04
N ASP A 134 -9.17 4.76 -13.40
CA ASP A 134 -9.29 6.10 -13.99
C ASP A 134 -10.04 6.07 -15.33
N LYS A 135 -9.68 5.15 -16.24
CA LYS A 135 -10.39 4.98 -17.52
C LYS A 135 -11.85 4.60 -17.33
N ARG A 136 -12.15 3.74 -16.34
CA ARG A 136 -13.52 3.34 -16.02
C ARG A 136 -14.33 4.52 -15.50
N GLY A 137 -13.76 5.33 -14.61
CA GLY A 137 -14.38 6.56 -14.11
C GLY A 137 -14.62 7.61 -15.20
N ALA A 138 -13.64 7.82 -16.09
CA ALA A 138 -13.77 8.73 -17.22
C ALA A 138 -14.84 8.28 -18.23
N SER A 139 -14.95 6.97 -18.50
CA SER A 139 -15.98 6.40 -19.38
C SER A 139 -17.39 6.63 -18.87
N GLU A 140 -17.58 6.55 -17.55
CA GLU A 140 -18.90 6.76 -16.93
C GLU A 140 -19.27 8.23 -16.81
N SER A 141 -18.31 9.10 -16.50
CA SER A 141 -18.56 10.55 -16.51
C SER A 141 -18.85 11.07 -17.92
N GLY A 142 -18.30 10.44 -18.94
CA GLY A 142 -18.59 10.74 -20.35
C GLY A 142 -19.99 10.29 -20.80
N GLN A 143 -20.64 9.36 -20.11
CA GLN A 143 -22.03 8.94 -20.38
C GLN A 143 -23.07 9.86 -19.76
N SER A 144 -22.72 10.71 -18.78
CA SER A 144 -23.57 11.84 -18.38
C SER A 144 -23.47 12.95 -19.42
N GLY A 145 -23.80 12.60 -20.68
CA GLY A 145 -23.62 13.45 -21.82
C GLY A 145 -24.26 14.82 -21.60
N LEU A 146 -23.50 15.86 -21.80
CA LEU A 146 -24.00 17.11 -22.33
C LEU A 146 -24.83 16.75 -23.58
N ALA A 147 -26.12 16.53 -23.39
CA ALA A 147 -27.07 16.54 -24.49
C ALA A 147 -27.04 17.98 -25.04
N ILE A 148 -26.17 18.23 -26.02
CA ILE A 148 -26.18 19.49 -26.78
C ILE A 148 -27.48 19.41 -27.59
N GLN A 149 -28.55 19.94 -27.02
CA GLN A 149 -29.76 20.23 -27.77
C GLN A 149 -29.39 21.39 -28.72
N HIS A 150 -29.04 21.03 -29.94
CA HIS A 150 -29.02 22.03 -30.99
C HIS A 150 -30.43 22.59 -31.16
N ALA A 151 -30.58 23.88 -30.95
CA ALA A 151 -31.78 24.58 -31.33
C ALA A 151 -32.10 24.22 -32.80
N PRO A 152 -33.38 23.96 -33.13
CA PRO A 152 -33.76 23.63 -34.51
C PRO A 152 -33.24 24.72 -35.43
N ARG A 153 -32.61 24.34 -36.55
CA ARG A 153 -32.08 25.28 -37.52
C ARG A 153 -33.22 26.18 -38.00
N LEU A 154 -33.17 27.47 -37.73
CA LEU A 154 -34.15 28.47 -38.14
C LEU A 154 -34.25 28.64 -39.67
N PHE A 155 -33.23 28.17 -40.41
CA PHE A 155 -33.18 28.18 -41.86
C PHE A 155 -32.96 26.76 -42.37
N SER A 156 -34.04 26.11 -42.78
CA SER A 156 -34.02 24.90 -43.56
C SER A 156 -34.44 25.19 -45.00
N ARG A 157 -34.06 24.36 -45.98
CA ARG A 157 -34.45 24.50 -47.38
C ARG A 157 -35.97 24.57 -47.55
N ASN A 158 -36.75 24.01 -46.66
CA ASN A 158 -38.22 24.01 -46.67
C ASN A 158 -38.83 25.31 -46.15
N THR A 159 -38.12 26.12 -45.37
CA THR A 159 -38.61 27.44 -44.91
C THR A 159 -38.33 28.54 -45.93
N LEU A 160 -37.34 28.39 -46.81
CA LEU A 160 -37.05 29.37 -47.88
C LEU A 160 -37.90 29.19 -49.15
N SER A 161 -38.59 28.06 -49.31
CA SER A 161 -39.48 27.83 -50.49
C SER A 161 -40.89 28.35 -50.30
N ARG A 162 -41.23 29.05 -49.21
CA ARG A 162 -42.51 29.67 -48.92
C ARG A 162 -42.47 31.21 -48.85
N LEU A 163 -41.35 31.82 -49.26
CA LEU A 163 -41.22 33.24 -49.55
C LEU A 163 -41.16 33.45 -51.06
#